data_08a6a4b794d4c5490d018a8fe2b37aa3
#
_entry.id   08a6a4b794d4c5490d018a8fe2b37aa3
#
_cell.length_a   1.000
_cell.length_b   1.000
_cell.length_c   1.000
_cell.angle_alpha   90.00
_cell.angle_beta   90.00
_cell.angle_gamma   90.00
#
_symmetry.space_group_name_H-M   'P 1'
#
loop_
_entity.id
_entity.type
_entity.pdbx_description
1 polymer ?
#
loop_
_entity_poly.entity_id
_entity_poly.type
_entity_poly.pdbx_seq_one_letter_code
_entity_poly.pdbx_strand_id
1 'polypeptide(L)'
;MFDRYQREIHYLRLSVTDLCNLRCRYCMPDGVEKLEREAVLTYEEFLRLAALFAQCGIDTVRVTGGEPLVRKNVAQLVAGLKATPGIRRVTLTTNAVLLAEQLPALLDAGLDSVNISLDTLRPEVFRQITARDDFAAVQAGLQAALESGLPVKLNCVPQAGVNEGELEQLAALAKDNALQVRFIEMMPIGYGAAMPCISGPELRARFARRWPELAPLSAAQEHALGDGPAVYYTVPGWQGSIGFIAAVHGKFCASCNRVRLTSQGFLRPCLASETGCDLRALLRSGADNAQLLAAIRETIWAKPREHHFNDSSMPATRGMYRIGG
;
A
#
# COMPACT_ATOMS: atom_id res chain seq x y z
N MET A 1 12.13 15.92 2.71
CA MET A 1 11.89 17.27 2.09
C MET A 1 10.48 17.72 2.39
N PHE A 2 10.24 19.06 2.49
CA PHE A 2 8.90 19.61 2.74
C PHE A 2 8.19 19.99 1.43
N ASP A 3 6.88 19.77 1.37
CA ASP A 3 6.04 20.32 0.32
C ASP A 3 5.61 21.77 0.65
N ARG A 4 4.84 22.42 -0.27
CA ARG A 4 4.38 23.80 -0.09
C ARG A 4 3.42 24.01 1.10
N TYR A 5 2.92 22.94 1.71
CA TYR A 5 2.05 22.96 2.90
C TYR A 5 2.78 22.52 4.17
N GLN A 6 4.12 22.50 4.14
CA GLN A 6 5.00 22.13 5.26
C GLN A 6 4.82 20.68 5.74
N ARG A 7 4.34 19.77 4.87
CA ARG A 7 4.32 18.34 5.17
C ARG A 7 5.67 17.74 4.82
N GLU A 8 6.24 16.98 5.74
CA GLU A 8 7.47 16.26 5.49
C GLU A 8 7.20 15.03 4.63
N ILE A 9 7.74 15.01 3.41
CA ILE A 9 7.59 13.92 2.45
C ILE A 9 8.85 13.07 2.51
N HIS A 10 8.73 11.90 3.14
CA HIS A 10 9.82 10.95 3.35
C HIS A 10 9.49 9.51 2.92
N TYR A 11 8.32 9.29 2.35
CA TYR A 11 7.79 7.96 2.04
C TYR A 11 7.47 7.82 0.55
N LEU A 12 8.11 6.87 -0.14
CA LEU A 12 7.85 6.53 -1.54
C LEU A 12 7.07 5.21 -1.64
N ARG A 13 5.91 5.23 -2.33
CA ARG A 13 5.27 4.00 -2.82
C ARG A 13 5.78 3.73 -4.23
N LEU A 14 6.43 2.59 -4.41
CA LEU A 14 7.08 2.18 -5.65
C LEU A 14 6.30 1.03 -6.27
N SER A 15 5.51 1.30 -7.31
CA SER A 15 4.86 0.24 -8.07
C SER A 15 5.86 -0.37 -9.06
N VAL A 16 6.10 -1.67 -8.94
CA VAL A 16 7.08 -2.35 -9.79
C VAL A 16 6.45 -3.02 -11.01
N THR A 17 5.12 -3.19 -11.01
CA THR A 17 4.38 -3.82 -12.10
C THR A 17 2.90 -3.47 -11.99
N ASP A 18 2.19 -3.45 -13.12
CA ASP A 18 0.74 -3.34 -13.16
C ASP A 18 0.07 -4.74 -13.16
N LEU A 19 0.87 -5.81 -13.40
CA LEU A 19 0.35 -7.18 -13.43
C LEU A 19 -0.01 -7.66 -12.02
N CYS A 20 -1.08 -8.46 -11.92
CA CYS A 20 -1.50 -9.14 -10.72
C CYS A 20 -2.00 -10.54 -11.05
N ASN A 21 -1.80 -11.48 -10.15
CA ASN A 21 -2.32 -12.85 -10.25
C ASN A 21 -3.79 -12.96 -9.76
N LEU A 22 -4.30 -11.97 -9.02
CA LEU A 22 -5.71 -11.88 -8.61
C LEU A 22 -6.53 -10.96 -9.54
N ARG A 23 -7.86 -11.01 -9.42
CA ARG A 23 -8.83 -10.19 -10.17
C ARG A 23 -9.86 -9.59 -9.22
N CYS A 24 -9.36 -8.88 -8.18
CA CYS A 24 -10.26 -8.31 -7.18
C CYS A 24 -11.27 -7.36 -7.82
N ARG A 25 -12.56 -7.61 -7.52
CA ARG A 25 -13.70 -6.93 -8.13
C ARG A 25 -13.70 -5.40 -7.99
N TYR A 26 -13.11 -4.88 -6.91
CA TYR A 26 -13.00 -3.45 -6.67
C TYR A 26 -11.74 -2.83 -7.27
N CYS A 27 -10.77 -3.63 -7.74
CA CYS A 27 -9.47 -3.18 -8.23
C CYS A 27 -9.30 -3.36 -9.73
N MET A 28 -9.40 -4.60 -10.22
CA MET A 28 -9.08 -4.96 -11.62
C MET A 28 -9.83 -6.22 -12.11
N PRO A 29 -11.18 -6.25 -12.09
CA PRO A 29 -11.95 -7.44 -12.43
C PRO A 29 -11.69 -7.95 -13.85
N ASP A 30 -11.48 -7.04 -14.80
CA ASP A 30 -11.23 -7.38 -16.21
C ASP A 30 -9.77 -7.73 -16.50
N GLY A 31 -8.92 -7.69 -15.47
CA GLY A 31 -7.49 -7.88 -15.61
C GLY A 31 -6.76 -6.62 -16.09
N VAL A 32 -5.55 -6.79 -16.57
CA VAL A 32 -4.68 -5.72 -17.07
C VAL A 32 -4.18 -6.09 -18.43
N GLU A 33 -4.26 -5.17 -19.37
CA GLU A 33 -3.51 -5.28 -20.61
C GLU A 33 -2.01 -5.35 -20.31
N LYS A 34 -1.35 -6.35 -20.86
CA LYS A 34 0.08 -6.53 -20.69
C LYS A 34 0.81 -5.38 -21.39
N LEU A 35 1.49 -4.58 -20.59
CA LEU A 35 2.36 -3.53 -21.11
C LEU A 35 3.56 -4.13 -21.82
N GLU A 36 4.01 -3.48 -22.90
CA GLU A 36 5.29 -3.78 -23.51
C GLU A 36 6.42 -3.58 -22.49
N ARG A 37 7.46 -4.39 -22.62
CA ARG A 37 8.58 -4.38 -21.66
C ARG A 37 9.23 -2.99 -21.54
N GLU A 38 9.31 -2.29 -22.65
CA GLU A 38 9.85 -0.94 -22.77
C GLU A 38 8.98 0.12 -22.09
N ALA A 39 7.71 -0.16 -21.85
CA ALA A 39 6.82 0.75 -21.14
C ALA A 39 7.03 0.74 -19.62
N VAL A 40 7.75 -0.25 -19.08
CA VAL A 40 8.00 -0.43 -17.66
C VAL A 40 9.44 -0.08 -17.33
N LEU A 41 9.69 0.53 -16.16
CA LEU A 41 11.04 0.79 -15.68
C LEU A 41 11.80 -0.51 -15.37
N THR A 42 13.10 -0.54 -15.66
CA THR A 42 14.01 -1.61 -15.23
C THR A 42 14.35 -1.47 -13.74
N TYR A 43 14.97 -2.48 -13.14
CA TYR A 43 15.40 -2.38 -11.74
C TYR A 43 16.53 -1.35 -11.57
N GLU A 44 17.42 -1.22 -12.55
CA GLU A 44 18.47 -0.22 -12.58
C GLU A 44 17.90 1.19 -12.62
N GLU A 45 16.85 1.43 -13.45
CA GLU A 45 16.15 2.70 -13.51
C GLU A 45 15.46 3.03 -12.17
N PHE A 46 14.81 2.04 -11.53
CA PHE A 46 14.22 2.21 -10.20
C PHE A 46 15.28 2.56 -9.14
N LEU A 47 16.42 1.87 -9.13
CA LEU A 47 17.49 2.13 -8.16
C LEU A 47 18.15 3.50 -8.38
N ARG A 48 18.35 3.91 -9.64
CA ARG A 48 18.83 5.27 -9.96
C ARG A 48 17.86 6.33 -9.43
N LEU A 49 16.55 6.15 -9.65
CA LEU A 49 15.55 7.07 -9.12
C LEU A 49 15.47 7.02 -7.59
N ALA A 50 15.56 5.85 -6.97
CA ALA A 50 15.55 5.71 -5.50
C ALA A 50 16.70 6.48 -4.85
N ALA A 51 17.89 6.46 -5.45
CA ALA A 51 19.04 7.24 -4.99
C ALA A 51 18.77 8.76 -5.07
N LEU A 52 18.06 9.24 -6.09
CA LEU A 52 17.65 10.64 -6.21
C LEU A 52 16.53 11.00 -5.23
N PHE A 53 15.58 10.11 -5.00
CA PHE A 53 14.54 10.27 -3.97
C PHE A 53 15.17 10.36 -2.57
N ALA A 54 16.19 9.54 -2.27
CA ALA A 54 16.91 9.60 -1.00
C ALA A 54 17.57 10.97 -0.77
N GLN A 55 18.13 11.60 -1.82
CA GLN A 55 18.66 12.97 -1.77
C GLN A 55 17.57 14.02 -1.51
N CYS A 56 16.30 13.70 -1.78
CA CYS A 56 15.15 14.52 -1.41
C CYS A 56 14.64 14.24 0.02
N GLY A 57 15.29 13.35 0.78
CA GLY A 57 14.89 12.97 2.14
C GLY A 57 13.85 11.85 2.19
N ILE A 58 13.65 11.11 1.11
CA ILE A 58 12.88 9.85 1.13
C ILE A 58 13.77 8.79 1.79
N ASP A 59 13.31 8.24 2.90
CA ASP A 59 14.01 7.21 3.66
C ASP A 59 13.25 5.89 3.78
N THR A 60 11.99 5.89 3.39
CA THR A 60 11.12 4.72 3.42
C THR A 60 10.56 4.43 2.04
N VAL A 61 10.79 3.22 1.54
CA VAL A 61 10.26 2.76 0.25
C VAL A 61 9.32 1.58 0.50
N ARG A 62 8.10 1.69 -0.05
CA ARG A 62 7.17 0.57 -0.09
C ARG A 62 7.07 0.01 -1.49
N VAL A 63 7.58 -1.18 -1.68
CA VAL A 63 7.42 -1.94 -2.91
C VAL A 63 5.97 -2.43 -3.00
N THR A 64 5.34 -2.14 -4.12
CA THR A 64 3.94 -2.48 -4.42
C THR A 64 3.79 -2.68 -5.93
N GLY A 65 2.55 -2.70 -6.45
CA GLY A 65 2.26 -2.88 -7.87
C GLY A 65 0.79 -3.18 -8.07
N GLY A 66 0.48 -3.94 -9.11
CA GLY A 66 -0.61 -4.88 -9.06
C GLY A 66 -0.30 -5.89 -7.96
N GLU A 67 0.55 -6.88 -8.27
CA GLU A 67 1.18 -7.73 -7.25
C GLU A 67 2.71 -7.74 -7.48
N PRO A 68 3.51 -7.21 -6.56
CA PRO A 68 4.95 -7.09 -6.77
C PRO A 68 5.67 -8.43 -6.90
N LEU A 69 5.18 -9.49 -6.25
CA LEU A 69 5.79 -10.83 -6.28
C LEU A 69 5.62 -11.56 -7.62
N VAL A 70 4.76 -11.08 -8.53
CA VAL A 70 4.71 -11.63 -9.91
C VAL A 70 5.85 -11.12 -10.78
N ARG A 71 6.53 -10.04 -10.37
CA ARG A 71 7.71 -9.55 -11.07
C ARG A 71 8.92 -10.37 -10.65
N LYS A 72 9.55 -11.06 -11.63
CA LYS A 72 10.70 -11.91 -11.38
C LYS A 72 11.82 -11.16 -10.65
N ASN A 73 12.48 -11.83 -9.71
CA ASN A 73 13.66 -11.33 -8.99
C ASN A 73 13.41 -10.04 -8.19
N VAL A 74 12.18 -9.82 -7.67
CA VAL A 74 11.87 -8.62 -6.88
C VAL A 74 12.75 -8.49 -5.62
N ALA A 75 13.23 -9.60 -5.06
CA ALA A 75 14.19 -9.60 -3.96
C ALA A 75 15.49 -8.87 -4.29
N GLN A 76 15.97 -8.93 -5.56
CA GLN A 76 17.14 -8.16 -6.00
C GLN A 76 16.88 -6.64 -5.95
N LEU A 77 15.67 -6.21 -6.31
CA LEU A 77 15.30 -4.80 -6.14
C LEU A 77 15.25 -4.40 -4.66
N VAL A 78 14.68 -5.25 -3.79
CA VAL A 78 14.67 -5.02 -2.34
C VAL A 78 16.09 -4.85 -1.81
N ALA A 79 17.01 -5.75 -2.15
CA ALA A 79 18.43 -5.67 -1.77
C ALA A 79 19.08 -4.38 -2.26
N GLY A 80 18.86 -4.01 -3.54
CA GLY A 80 19.38 -2.76 -4.11
C GLY A 80 18.84 -1.51 -3.43
N LEU A 81 17.55 -1.49 -3.07
CA LEU A 81 16.94 -0.40 -2.30
C LEU A 81 17.55 -0.31 -0.90
N LYS A 82 17.74 -1.44 -0.21
CA LYS A 82 18.39 -1.48 1.12
C LYS A 82 19.84 -1.00 1.07
N ALA A 83 20.55 -1.27 -0.01
CA ALA A 83 21.90 -0.80 -0.23
C ALA A 83 21.98 0.68 -0.65
N THR A 84 20.86 1.32 -1.00
CA THR A 84 20.82 2.72 -1.43
C THR A 84 21.05 3.67 -0.24
N PRO A 85 22.12 4.49 -0.23
CA PRO A 85 22.37 5.42 0.87
C PRO A 85 21.20 6.37 1.10
N GLY A 86 20.77 6.48 2.36
CA GLY A 86 19.64 7.30 2.77
C GLY A 86 18.31 6.55 2.85
N ILE A 87 18.15 5.38 2.19
CA ILE A 87 16.98 4.52 2.38
C ILE A 87 17.20 3.67 3.63
N ARG A 88 16.39 3.91 4.65
CA ARG A 88 16.43 3.20 5.94
C ARG A 88 15.51 2.00 5.98
N ARG A 89 14.34 2.11 5.35
CA ARG A 89 13.28 1.11 5.43
C ARG A 89 12.73 0.72 4.07
N VAL A 90 12.72 -0.58 3.78
CA VAL A 90 12.09 -1.16 2.59
C VAL A 90 10.99 -2.11 3.03
N THR A 91 9.77 -1.85 2.60
CA THR A 91 8.58 -2.59 3.00
C THR A 91 7.85 -3.12 1.76
N LEU A 92 7.05 -4.17 1.93
CA LEU A 92 6.31 -4.80 0.83
C LEU A 92 4.80 -4.72 1.08
N THR A 93 4.01 -4.53 0.03
CA THR A 93 2.56 -4.82 0.04
C THR A 93 2.27 -5.90 -0.98
N THR A 94 1.63 -6.99 -0.56
CA THR A 94 1.37 -8.18 -1.36
C THR A 94 0.01 -8.79 -1.04
N ASN A 95 -0.56 -9.54 -1.99
CA ASN A 95 -1.72 -10.41 -1.77
C ASN A 95 -1.35 -11.77 -1.15
N ALA A 96 -0.07 -11.99 -0.89
CA ALA A 96 0.52 -13.16 -0.24
C ALA A 96 0.45 -14.50 -0.99
N VAL A 97 -0.16 -14.59 -2.17
CA VAL A 97 -0.23 -15.86 -2.93
C VAL A 97 1.15 -16.48 -3.19
N LEU A 98 2.15 -15.64 -3.48
CA LEU A 98 3.53 -16.07 -3.74
C LEU A 98 4.47 -15.83 -2.56
N LEU A 99 3.94 -15.39 -1.41
CA LEU A 99 4.78 -14.92 -0.31
C LEU A 99 5.54 -16.06 0.37
N ALA A 100 4.89 -17.19 0.65
CA ALA A 100 5.55 -18.31 1.33
C ALA A 100 6.80 -18.80 0.57
N GLU A 101 6.73 -18.87 -0.75
CA GLU A 101 7.85 -19.29 -1.61
C GLU A 101 8.99 -18.26 -1.62
N GLN A 102 8.64 -16.96 -1.71
CA GLN A 102 9.64 -15.91 -1.95
C GLN A 102 10.16 -15.26 -0.66
N LEU A 103 9.52 -15.54 0.48
CA LEU A 103 9.83 -14.91 1.76
C LEU A 103 11.30 -15.09 2.20
N PRO A 104 11.93 -16.29 2.09
CA PRO A 104 13.34 -16.43 2.45
C PRO A 104 14.25 -15.45 1.69
N ALA A 105 14.09 -15.36 0.37
CA ALA A 105 14.88 -14.44 -0.45
C ALA A 105 14.62 -12.96 -0.13
N LEU A 106 13.40 -12.61 0.29
CA LEU A 106 13.05 -11.26 0.72
C LEU A 106 13.67 -10.91 2.08
N LEU A 107 13.75 -11.87 2.99
CA LEU A 107 14.46 -11.72 4.28
C LEU A 107 15.95 -11.52 4.07
N ASP A 108 16.57 -12.36 3.25
CA ASP A 108 18.00 -12.24 2.88
C ASP A 108 18.30 -10.89 2.19
N ALA A 109 17.34 -10.35 1.44
CA ALA A 109 17.43 -9.03 0.83
C ALA A 109 17.24 -7.87 1.81
N GLY A 110 16.90 -8.13 3.07
CA GLY A 110 16.74 -7.14 4.12
C GLY A 110 15.38 -6.45 4.13
N LEU A 111 14.30 -7.15 3.78
CA LEU A 111 12.93 -6.62 3.90
C LEU A 111 12.61 -6.31 5.37
N ASP A 112 12.10 -5.11 5.64
CA ASP A 112 11.84 -4.65 7.02
C ASP A 112 10.42 -4.94 7.53
N SER A 113 9.43 -5.07 6.66
CA SER A 113 8.05 -5.43 7.04
C SER A 113 7.20 -5.79 5.84
N VAL A 114 6.11 -6.52 6.08
CA VAL A 114 5.14 -6.88 5.05
C VAL A 114 3.72 -6.43 5.40
N ASN A 115 3.03 -5.89 4.39
CA ASN A 115 1.58 -5.68 4.42
C ASN A 115 0.92 -6.73 3.54
N ILE A 116 0.04 -7.52 4.11
CA ILE A 116 -0.73 -8.54 3.39
C ILE A 116 -2.15 -8.03 3.18
N SER A 117 -2.63 -8.06 1.94
CA SER A 117 -4.01 -7.75 1.61
C SER A 117 -4.86 -9.01 1.74
N LEU A 118 -5.79 -9.01 2.72
CA LEU A 118 -6.67 -10.14 3.02
C LEU A 118 -8.05 -9.61 3.45
N ASP A 119 -9.03 -9.76 2.57
CA ASP A 119 -10.37 -9.23 2.76
C ASP A 119 -11.33 -10.20 3.45
N THR A 120 -10.98 -11.48 3.55
CA THR A 120 -11.85 -12.54 4.07
C THR A 120 -11.05 -13.72 4.62
N LEU A 121 -11.65 -14.48 5.54
CA LEU A 121 -11.14 -15.74 6.07
C LEU A 121 -11.84 -16.97 5.47
N ARG A 122 -12.78 -16.76 4.51
CA ARG A 122 -13.57 -17.82 3.90
C ARG A 122 -13.18 -18.03 2.42
N PRO A 123 -12.84 -19.26 2.00
CA PRO A 123 -12.43 -19.56 0.64
C PRO A 123 -13.47 -19.17 -0.42
N GLU A 124 -14.77 -19.36 -0.14
CA GLU A 124 -15.85 -19.01 -1.07
C GLU A 124 -15.98 -17.50 -1.26
N VAL A 125 -15.81 -16.71 -0.20
CA VAL A 125 -15.82 -15.23 -0.27
C VAL A 125 -14.54 -14.74 -0.94
N PHE A 126 -13.40 -15.38 -0.66
CA PHE A 126 -12.15 -15.05 -1.36
C PHE A 126 -12.31 -15.23 -2.88
N ARG A 127 -12.86 -16.35 -3.33
CA ARG A 127 -13.15 -16.58 -4.75
C ARG A 127 -14.13 -15.54 -5.32
N GLN A 128 -15.16 -15.16 -4.57
CA GLN A 128 -16.11 -14.13 -4.97
C GLN A 128 -15.43 -12.75 -5.14
N ILE A 129 -14.48 -12.40 -4.26
CA ILE A 129 -13.78 -11.10 -4.30
C ILE A 129 -12.71 -11.11 -5.38
N THR A 130 -11.92 -12.17 -5.51
CA THR A 130 -10.66 -12.20 -6.28
C THR A 130 -10.77 -12.91 -7.63
N ALA A 131 -11.87 -13.60 -7.90
CA ALA A 131 -12.07 -14.51 -9.04
C ALA A 131 -10.96 -15.57 -9.20
N ARG A 132 -10.37 -16.00 -8.07
CA ARG A 132 -9.29 -17.00 -7.99
C ARG A 132 -9.49 -17.93 -6.81
N ASP A 133 -8.86 -19.11 -6.87
CA ASP A 133 -8.95 -20.16 -5.85
C ASP A 133 -7.62 -20.35 -5.09
N ASP A 134 -6.92 -19.23 -4.83
CA ASP A 134 -5.58 -19.23 -4.23
C ASP A 134 -5.62 -19.02 -2.71
N PHE A 135 -6.76 -19.20 -2.04
CA PHE A 135 -6.92 -18.86 -0.61
C PHE A 135 -5.94 -19.65 0.28
N ALA A 136 -5.73 -20.93 0.00
CA ALA A 136 -4.78 -21.74 0.76
C ALA A 136 -3.34 -21.22 0.65
N ALA A 137 -2.93 -20.73 -0.53
CA ALA A 137 -1.62 -20.11 -0.72
C ALA A 137 -1.48 -18.78 0.05
N VAL A 138 -2.55 -17.99 0.12
CA VAL A 138 -2.58 -16.76 0.94
C VAL A 138 -2.43 -17.08 2.43
N GLN A 139 -3.13 -18.10 2.92
CA GLN A 139 -2.99 -18.55 4.32
C GLN A 139 -1.57 -19.04 4.62
N ALA A 140 -0.97 -19.84 3.73
CA ALA A 140 0.42 -20.26 3.87
C ALA A 140 1.39 -19.07 3.88
N GLY A 141 1.17 -18.05 3.02
CA GLY A 141 1.94 -16.82 2.99
C GLY A 141 1.82 -16.00 4.28
N LEU A 142 0.62 -15.88 4.83
CA LEU A 142 0.39 -15.22 6.11
C LEU A 142 1.09 -15.94 7.26
N GLN A 143 0.94 -17.27 7.33
CA GLN A 143 1.56 -18.08 8.37
C GLN A 143 3.09 -17.98 8.32
N ALA A 144 3.69 -18.12 7.14
CA ALA A 144 5.13 -17.97 6.95
C ALA A 144 5.62 -16.58 7.40
N ALA A 145 4.87 -15.52 7.07
CA ALA A 145 5.22 -14.16 7.50
C ALA A 145 5.16 -14.01 9.03
N LEU A 146 4.15 -14.56 9.70
CA LEU A 146 4.03 -14.51 11.16
C LEU A 146 5.17 -15.28 11.86
N GLU A 147 5.57 -16.42 11.31
CA GLU A 147 6.65 -17.27 11.85
C GLU A 147 8.04 -16.66 11.60
N SER A 148 8.19 -15.81 10.61
CA SER A 148 9.48 -15.20 10.21
C SER A 148 10.01 -14.14 11.18
N GLY A 149 9.18 -13.64 12.10
CA GLY A 149 9.50 -12.51 12.97
C GLY A 149 9.43 -11.14 12.29
N LEU A 150 9.07 -11.06 11.00
CA LEU A 150 8.81 -9.78 10.33
C LEU A 150 7.59 -9.08 10.96
N PRO A 151 7.63 -7.73 11.11
CA PRO A 151 6.42 -6.97 11.39
C PRO A 151 5.37 -7.15 10.27
N VAL A 152 4.22 -7.73 10.62
CA VAL A 152 3.12 -8.04 9.70
C VAL A 152 1.96 -7.09 9.91
N LYS A 153 1.40 -6.57 8.82
CA LYS A 153 0.13 -5.83 8.83
C LYS A 153 -0.84 -6.49 7.85
N LEU A 154 -2.06 -6.76 8.29
CA LEU A 154 -3.15 -7.14 7.40
C LEU A 154 -3.93 -5.90 6.95
N ASN A 155 -4.25 -5.83 5.67
CA ASN A 155 -5.15 -4.84 5.11
C ASN A 155 -6.43 -5.54 4.67
N CYS A 156 -7.56 -5.06 5.13
CA CYS A 156 -8.88 -5.48 4.70
C CYS A 156 -9.65 -4.28 4.18
N VAL A 157 -10.34 -4.44 3.06
CA VAL A 157 -11.31 -3.47 2.55
C VAL A 157 -12.71 -3.98 2.90
N PRO A 158 -13.41 -3.35 3.86
CA PRO A 158 -14.78 -3.71 4.21
C PRO A 158 -15.74 -3.45 3.04
N GLN A 159 -16.51 -4.48 2.68
CA GLN A 159 -17.49 -4.44 1.59
C GLN A 159 -18.84 -4.90 2.13
N ALA A 160 -19.84 -3.99 2.13
CA ALA A 160 -21.18 -4.30 2.59
C ALA A 160 -21.80 -5.44 1.77
N GLY A 161 -22.43 -6.40 2.46
CA GLY A 161 -23.05 -7.58 1.86
C GLY A 161 -22.07 -8.61 1.28
N VAL A 162 -20.76 -8.44 1.44
CA VAL A 162 -19.73 -9.38 0.92
C VAL A 162 -18.92 -9.99 2.06
N ASN A 163 -18.01 -9.23 2.71
CA ASN A 163 -17.20 -9.69 3.82
C ASN A 163 -17.64 -9.11 5.18
N GLU A 164 -18.73 -8.36 5.19
CA GLU A 164 -19.24 -7.66 6.37
C GLU A 164 -19.43 -8.58 7.58
N GLY A 165 -19.90 -9.81 7.37
CA GLY A 165 -20.20 -10.77 8.43
C GLY A 165 -18.97 -11.35 9.15
N GLU A 166 -17.74 -11.08 8.69
CA GLU A 166 -16.51 -11.66 9.24
C GLU A 166 -15.45 -10.62 9.67
N LEU A 167 -15.80 -9.32 9.64
CA LEU A 167 -14.86 -8.25 9.98
C LEU A 167 -14.35 -8.33 11.44
N GLU A 168 -15.20 -8.77 12.39
CA GLU A 168 -14.77 -9.03 13.76
C GLU A 168 -13.83 -10.24 13.86
N GLN A 169 -14.04 -11.27 13.05
CA GLN A 169 -13.15 -12.44 13.02
C GLN A 169 -11.78 -12.06 12.44
N LEU A 170 -11.75 -11.23 11.39
CA LEU A 170 -10.51 -10.66 10.87
C LEU A 170 -9.80 -9.80 11.92
N ALA A 171 -10.51 -8.90 12.60
CA ALA A 171 -9.94 -8.08 13.67
C ALA A 171 -9.37 -8.95 14.81
N ALA A 172 -10.05 -10.04 15.17
CA ALA A 172 -9.64 -10.95 16.24
C ALA A 172 -8.33 -11.72 15.94
N LEU A 173 -7.82 -11.72 14.70
CA LEU A 173 -6.47 -12.23 14.42
C LEU A 173 -5.39 -11.47 15.19
N ALA A 174 -5.63 -10.20 15.52
CA ALA A 174 -4.71 -9.41 16.36
C ALA A 174 -4.74 -9.81 17.84
N LYS A 175 -5.69 -10.65 18.28
CA LYS A 175 -5.75 -11.10 19.67
C LYS A 175 -4.55 -11.97 20.03
N ASP A 176 -4.27 -12.96 19.20
CA ASP A 176 -3.30 -14.01 19.48
C ASP A 176 -2.00 -13.87 18.67
N ASN A 177 -1.90 -12.83 17.86
CA ASN A 177 -0.75 -12.56 17.00
C ASN A 177 -0.28 -11.10 17.14
N ALA A 178 1.03 -10.88 17.16
CA ALA A 178 1.65 -9.56 17.19
C ALA A 178 1.59 -8.87 15.82
N LEU A 179 0.38 -8.71 15.26
CA LEU A 179 0.12 -8.08 13.97
C LEU A 179 -0.88 -6.92 14.08
N GLN A 180 -0.93 -6.07 13.06
CA GLN A 180 -1.91 -5.00 12.95
C GLN A 180 -2.93 -5.33 11.87
N VAL A 181 -4.21 -5.51 12.24
CA VAL A 181 -5.31 -5.64 11.28
C VAL A 181 -5.87 -4.27 10.96
N ARG A 182 -5.75 -3.84 9.71
CA ARG A 182 -6.15 -2.50 9.26
C ARG A 182 -7.33 -2.58 8.32
N PHE A 183 -8.38 -1.89 8.66
CA PHE A 183 -9.56 -1.74 7.83
C PHE A 183 -9.44 -0.45 7.03
N ILE A 184 -9.43 -0.59 5.70
CA ILE A 184 -9.23 0.52 4.76
C ILE A 184 -10.57 0.85 4.13
N GLU A 185 -11.05 2.06 4.35
CA GLU A 185 -12.26 2.55 3.73
C GLU A 185 -12.15 2.49 2.20
N MET A 186 -13.18 1.96 1.53
CA MET A 186 -13.24 1.90 0.07
C MET A 186 -13.13 3.30 -0.51
N MET A 187 -12.14 3.53 -1.36
CA MET A 187 -11.96 4.80 -2.04
C MET A 187 -12.73 4.82 -3.37
N PRO A 188 -13.35 5.94 -3.76
CA PRO A 188 -14.10 6.05 -5.01
C PRO A 188 -13.16 6.18 -6.22
N ILE A 189 -12.34 5.13 -6.44
CA ILE A 189 -11.34 5.05 -7.52
C ILE A 189 -11.66 3.82 -8.38
N GLY A 190 -11.74 4.01 -9.70
CA GLY A 190 -12.02 2.92 -10.64
C GLY A 190 -13.29 2.15 -10.25
N TYR A 191 -13.20 0.82 -10.24
CA TYR A 191 -14.33 -0.06 -9.92
C TYR A 191 -14.84 0.10 -8.48
N GLY A 192 -13.99 0.54 -7.55
CA GLY A 192 -14.38 0.78 -6.16
C GLY A 192 -15.40 1.92 -6.00
N ALA A 193 -15.49 2.84 -6.96
CA ALA A 193 -16.41 3.98 -6.89
C ALA A 193 -17.89 3.59 -6.89
N ALA A 194 -18.22 2.46 -7.50
CA ALA A 194 -19.61 1.96 -7.60
C ALA A 194 -19.95 0.90 -6.54
N MET A 195 -19.03 0.58 -5.63
CA MET A 195 -19.23 -0.51 -4.67
C MET A 195 -19.73 0.00 -3.32
N PRO A 196 -20.68 -0.72 -2.70
CA PRO A 196 -21.12 -0.40 -1.35
C PRO A 196 -19.96 -0.61 -0.36
N CYS A 197 -19.69 0.41 0.45
CA CYS A 197 -18.65 0.37 1.46
C CYS A 197 -19.22 0.53 2.86
N ILE A 198 -18.42 0.14 3.86
CA ILE A 198 -18.67 0.42 5.27
C ILE A 198 -17.71 1.51 5.69
N SER A 199 -18.22 2.60 6.23
CA SER A 199 -17.39 3.74 6.64
C SER A 199 -16.50 3.39 7.85
N GLY A 200 -15.34 4.05 7.95
CA GLY A 200 -14.45 3.89 9.09
C GLY A 200 -15.12 4.18 10.45
N PRO A 201 -15.86 5.28 10.60
CA PRO A 201 -16.62 5.58 11.83
C PRO A 201 -17.66 4.50 12.19
N GLU A 202 -18.41 4.01 11.21
CA GLU A 202 -19.41 2.95 11.41
C GLU A 202 -18.76 1.65 11.89
N LEU A 203 -17.69 1.22 11.24
CA LEU A 203 -16.97 0.01 11.62
C LEU A 203 -16.34 0.13 13.01
N ARG A 204 -15.79 1.29 13.34
CA ARG A 204 -15.27 1.56 14.70
C ARG A 204 -16.36 1.47 15.75
N ALA A 205 -17.54 2.07 15.51
CA ALA A 205 -18.67 1.98 16.42
C ALA A 205 -19.15 0.53 16.59
N ARG A 206 -19.14 -0.27 15.54
CA ARG A 206 -19.45 -1.70 15.56
C ARG A 206 -18.44 -2.47 16.43
N PHE A 207 -17.15 -2.22 16.28
CA PHE A 207 -16.11 -2.87 17.08
C PHE A 207 -16.13 -2.43 18.54
N ALA A 208 -16.43 -1.17 18.84
CA ALA A 208 -16.62 -0.70 20.22
C ALA A 208 -17.81 -1.38 20.94
N ARG A 209 -18.87 -1.73 20.20
CA ARG A 209 -19.98 -2.55 20.77
C ARG A 209 -19.54 -4.00 21.01
N ARG A 210 -18.71 -4.56 20.12
CA ARG A 210 -18.21 -5.95 20.24
C ARG A 210 -17.15 -6.08 21.35
N TRP A 211 -16.30 -5.08 21.49
CA TRP A 211 -15.23 -4.99 22.48
C TRP A 211 -15.34 -3.63 23.21
N PRO A 212 -16.11 -3.56 24.31
CA PRO A 212 -16.29 -2.30 25.03
C PRO A 212 -15.00 -1.69 25.60
N GLU A 213 -13.97 -2.49 25.77
CA GLU A 213 -12.64 -2.09 26.25
C GLU A 213 -11.70 -1.60 25.11
N LEU A 214 -12.20 -1.53 23.86
CA LEU A 214 -11.42 -1.04 22.72
C LEU A 214 -11.00 0.41 22.97
N ALA A 215 -9.71 0.64 23.09
CA ALA A 215 -9.13 1.95 23.41
C ALA A 215 -8.09 2.37 22.37
N PRO A 216 -7.96 3.67 22.06
CA PRO A 216 -6.93 4.15 21.16
C PRO A 216 -5.53 3.89 21.73
N LEU A 217 -4.56 3.61 20.86
CA LEU A 217 -3.16 3.59 21.23
C LEU A 217 -2.68 5.02 21.55
N SER A 218 -1.70 5.14 22.42
CA SER A 218 -0.98 6.39 22.63
C SER A 218 -0.18 6.78 21.37
N ALA A 219 0.10 8.07 21.20
CA ALA A 219 0.90 8.57 20.09
C ALA A 219 2.28 7.88 19.97
N ALA A 220 2.92 7.56 21.10
CA ALA A 220 4.20 6.84 21.13
C ALA A 220 4.07 5.40 20.60
N GLN A 221 2.99 4.70 20.98
CA GLN A 221 2.70 3.35 20.47
C GLN A 221 2.36 3.36 18.99
N GLU A 222 1.56 4.33 18.51
CA GLU A 222 1.26 4.48 17.08
C GLU A 222 2.53 4.76 16.25
N HIS A 223 3.40 5.63 16.75
CA HIS A 223 4.66 5.94 16.07
C HIS A 223 5.56 4.69 15.94
N ALA A 224 5.60 3.83 16.92
CA ALA A 224 6.34 2.57 16.87
C ALA A 224 5.80 1.61 15.77
N LEU A 225 4.53 1.74 15.38
CA LEU A 225 3.94 0.96 14.30
C LEU A 225 4.26 1.52 12.90
N GLY A 226 4.91 2.70 12.82
CA GLY A 226 5.39 3.34 11.59
C GLY A 226 4.46 4.43 11.05
N ASP A 227 4.83 5.03 9.94
CA ASP A 227 4.34 6.30 9.40
C ASP A 227 3.10 6.18 8.51
N GLY A 228 2.24 5.19 8.76
CA GLY A 228 0.99 4.98 8.01
C GLY A 228 -0.14 5.93 8.46
N PRO A 229 -1.23 6.05 7.69
CA PRO A 229 -2.36 6.91 8.01
C PRO A 229 -3.39 6.22 8.92
N ALA A 230 -3.12 5.04 9.43
CA ALA A 230 -4.04 4.31 10.28
C ALA A 230 -4.03 4.89 11.69
N VAL A 231 -5.23 5.07 12.25
CA VAL A 231 -5.44 5.31 13.68
C VAL A 231 -5.65 3.95 14.34
N TYR A 232 -4.84 3.65 15.37
CA TYR A 232 -4.81 2.33 15.96
C TYR A 232 -5.52 2.27 17.31
N TYR A 233 -6.12 1.11 17.56
CA TYR A 233 -6.82 0.75 18.79
C TYR A 233 -6.33 -0.62 19.28
N THR A 234 -6.41 -0.85 20.58
CA THR A 234 -6.12 -2.14 21.20
C THR A 234 -7.24 -2.55 22.12
N VAL A 235 -7.32 -3.85 22.38
CA VAL A 235 -8.15 -4.43 23.44
C VAL A 235 -7.21 -5.00 24.49
N PRO A 236 -7.44 -4.80 25.79
CA PRO A 236 -6.58 -5.34 26.85
C PRO A 236 -6.33 -6.85 26.69
N GLY A 237 -5.06 -7.26 26.78
CA GLY A 237 -4.65 -8.66 26.61
C GLY A 237 -4.43 -9.10 25.16
N TRP A 238 -4.66 -8.25 24.16
CA TRP A 238 -4.31 -8.57 22.77
C TRP A 238 -2.83 -8.32 22.51
N GLN A 239 -2.23 -9.18 21.68
CA GLN A 239 -0.83 -9.04 21.26
C GLN A 239 -0.64 -7.98 20.17
N GLY A 240 -1.63 -7.82 19.27
CA GLY A 240 -1.63 -6.88 18.17
C GLY A 240 -2.62 -5.73 18.36
N SER A 241 -2.96 -5.07 17.25
CA SER A 241 -3.84 -3.90 17.25
C SER A 241 -4.76 -3.86 16.04
N ILE A 242 -5.85 -3.10 16.17
CA ILE A 242 -6.81 -2.82 15.10
C ILE A 242 -6.57 -1.41 14.59
N GLY A 243 -6.42 -1.24 13.29
CA GLY A 243 -6.22 0.06 12.64
C GLY A 243 -7.36 0.45 11.72
N PHE A 244 -7.68 1.73 11.67
CA PHE A 244 -8.67 2.26 10.73
C PHE A 244 -8.02 3.29 9.82
N ILE A 245 -8.19 3.13 8.50
CA ILE A 245 -7.74 4.08 7.47
C ILE A 245 -8.99 4.67 6.81
N ALA A 246 -9.50 5.74 7.40
CA ALA A 246 -10.68 6.46 6.92
C ALA A 246 -10.27 7.45 5.82
N ALA A 247 -10.10 6.94 4.60
CA ALA A 247 -9.57 7.72 3.48
C ALA A 247 -10.57 8.75 2.94
N VAL A 248 -11.87 8.52 3.11
CA VAL A 248 -12.97 9.38 2.60
C VAL A 248 -13.53 10.23 3.72
N HIS A 249 -13.95 9.61 4.83
CA HIS A 249 -14.65 10.31 5.94
C HIS A 249 -13.71 10.89 7.01
N GLY A 250 -12.43 10.46 7.04
CA GLY A 250 -11.43 10.93 8.01
C GLY A 250 -10.14 11.34 7.33
N LYS A 251 -10.19 12.35 6.45
CA LYS A 251 -9.07 12.80 5.63
C LYS A 251 -7.77 12.96 6.45
N PHE A 252 -6.73 12.22 6.09
CA PHE A 252 -5.39 12.31 6.68
C PHE A 252 -4.42 13.12 5.79
N CYS A 253 -4.95 13.97 4.92
CA CYS A 253 -4.15 14.74 3.96
C CYS A 253 -3.18 15.71 4.64
N ALA A 254 -3.55 16.28 5.78
CA ALA A 254 -2.72 17.22 6.53
C ALA A 254 -1.40 16.59 7.04
N SER A 255 -1.39 15.28 7.32
CA SER A 255 -0.20 14.53 7.76
C SER A 255 0.36 13.60 6.68
N CYS A 256 -0.08 13.75 5.43
CA CYS A 256 0.32 12.83 4.35
C CYS A 256 1.77 13.05 3.92
N ASN A 257 2.62 12.10 4.22
CA ASN A 257 4.07 12.07 3.98
C ASN A 257 4.49 11.38 2.66
N ARG A 258 3.55 11.06 1.74
CA ARG A 258 3.78 10.09 0.65
C ARG A 258 3.76 10.70 -0.73
N VAL A 259 4.61 10.15 -1.61
CA VAL A 259 4.52 10.25 -3.07
C VAL A 259 4.53 8.84 -3.68
N ARG A 260 4.20 8.73 -4.97
CA ARG A 260 4.05 7.45 -5.67
C ARG A 260 4.77 7.48 -7.00
N LEU A 261 5.55 6.42 -7.27
CA LEU A 261 6.12 6.17 -8.59
C LEU A 261 5.44 4.93 -9.18
N THR A 262 4.83 5.09 -10.35
CA THR A 262 4.20 3.97 -11.07
C THR A 262 5.24 3.07 -11.72
N SER A 263 4.83 1.87 -12.15
CA SER A 263 5.67 0.93 -12.89
C SER A 263 6.21 1.53 -14.18
N GLN A 264 5.47 2.45 -14.78
CA GLN A 264 5.83 3.18 -16.00
C GLN A 264 6.67 4.43 -15.75
N GLY A 265 7.08 4.69 -14.50
CA GLY A 265 7.95 5.83 -14.16
C GLY A 265 7.24 7.17 -14.03
N PHE A 266 5.91 7.19 -13.92
CA PHE A 266 5.17 8.42 -13.66
C PHE A 266 5.14 8.71 -12.15
N LEU A 267 5.74 9.84 -11.74
CA LEU A 267 5.74 10.31 -10.35
C LEU A 267 4.44 11.07 -10.07
N ARG A 268 3.66 10.58 -9.12
CA ARG A 268 2.40 11.19 -8.65
C ARG A 268 2.56 11.76 -7.24
N PRO A 269 2.25 13.03 -7.02
CA PRO A 269 2.32 13.64 -5.68
C PRO A 269 1.20 13.15 -4.76
N CYS A 270 0.07 12.71 -5.30
CA CYS A 270 -1.09 12.24 -4.55
C CYS A 270 -1.76 11.07 -5.28
N LEU A 271 -2.42 10.17 -4.53
CA LEU A 271 -3.22 9.08 -5.07
C LEU A 271 -4.34 9.59 -6.00
N ALA A 272 -5.03 10.66 -5.58
CA ALA A 272 -6.14 11.26 -6.29
C ALA A 272 -5.71 12.25 -7.39
N SER A 273 -4.41 12.54 -7.55
CA SER A 273 -3.95 13.51 -8.54
C SER A 273 -3.71 12.85 -9.89
N GLU A 274 -4.18 13.48 -10.96
CA GLU A 274 -3.83 13.13 -12.34
C GLU A 274 -2.54 13.83 -12.79
N THR A 275 -2.12 14.89 -12.09
CA THR A 275 -0.88 15.62 -12.36
C THR A 275 0.34 14.91 -11.78
N GLY A 276 1.50 15.13 -12.38
CA GLY A 276 2.77 14.54 -11.95
C GLY A 276 3.85 14.74 -13.01
N CYS A 277 4.89 13.91 -12.96
CA CYS A 277 6.02 13.97 -13.88
C CYS A 277 6.35 12.59 -14.46
N ASP A 278 6.55 12.50 -15.76
CA ASP A 278 7.04 11.28 -16.42
C ASP A 278 8.57 11.21 -16.30
N LEU A 279 9.05 10.62 -15.20
CA LEU A 279 10.48 10.42 -14.95
C LEU A 279 11.11 9.42 -15.93
N ARG A 280 10.34 8.46 -16.48
CA ARG A 280 10.85 7.54 -17.49
C ARG A 280 11.20 8.28 -18.78
N ALA A 281 10.33 9.17 -19.23
CA ALA A 281 10.60 9.98 -20.41
C ALA A 281 11.88 10.80 -20.24
N LEU A 282 12.06 11.43 -19.07
CA LEU A 282 13.29 12.16 -18.76
C LEU A 282 14.52 11.24 -18.73
N LEU A 283 14.45 10.10 -18.05
CA LEU A 283 15.53 9.12 -17.99
C LEU A 283 16.00 8.70 -19.38
N ARG A 284 15.05 8.37 -20.27
CA ARG A 284 15.32 7.81 -21.59
C ARG A 284 15.64 8.84 -22.65
N SER A 285 15.33 10.12 -22.41
CA SER A 285 15.80 11.23 -23.24
C SER A 285 17.22 11.67 -22.87
N GLY A 286 17.89 11.01 -21.89
CA GLY A 286 19.27 11.30 -21.50
C GLY A 286 19.39 12.38 -20.43
N ALA A 287 18.32 12.69 -19.69
CA ALA A 287 18.39 13.63 -18.58
C ALA A 287 19.44 13.22 -17.55
N ASP A 288 20.23 14.17 -17.10
CA ASP A 288 21.20 13.98 -16.04
C ASP A 288 20.52 13.91 -14.64
N ASN A 289 21.33 13.58 -13.62
CA ASN A 289 20.79 13.46 -12.26
C ASN A 289 20.30 14.79 -11.69
N ALA A 290 20.84 15.92 -12.10
CA ALA A 290 20.41 17.22 -11.63
C ALA A 290 19.03 17.58 -12.19
N GLN A 291 18.78 17.30 -13.46
CA GLN A 291 17.48 17.50 -14.12
C GLN A 291 16.40 16.60 -13.51
N LEU A 292 16.71 15.31 -13.29
CA LEU A 292 15.80 14.37 -12.64
C LEU A 292 15.49 14.80 -11.19
N LEU A 293 16.48 15.23 -10.44
CA LEU A 293 16.32 15.69 -9.07
C LEU A 293 15.46 16.97 -9.01
N ALA A 294 15.63 17.90 -9.95
CA ALA A 294 14.80 19.09 -10.07
C ALA A 294 13.33 18.71 -10.31
N ALA A 295 13.05 17.81 -11.26
CA ALA A 295 11.71 17.34 -11.57
C ALA A 295 11.04 16.62 -10.38
N ILE A 296 11.78 15.81 -9.63
CA ILE A 296 11.31 15.15 -8.41
C ILE A 296 10.93 16.20 -7.36
N ARG A 297 11.80 17.18 -7.10
CA ARG A 297 11.58 18.26 -6.11
C ARG A 297 10.36 19.11 -6.46
N GLU A 298 10.22 19.50 -7.72
CA GLU A 298 9.08 20.25 -8.23
C GLU A 298 7.77 19.48 -8.03
N THR A 299 7.76 18.19 -8.39
CA THR A 299 6.56 17.34 -8.22
C THR A 299 6.19 17.18 -6.74
N ILE A 300 7.16 17.00 -5.85
CA ILE A 300 6.91 16.92 -4.40
C ILE A 300 6.37 18.26 -3.89
N TRP A 301 6.97 19.37 -4.29
CA TRP A 301 6.53 20.72 -3.92
C TRP A 301 5.10 21.00 -4.36
N ALA A 302 4.73 20.57 -5.57
CA ALA A 302 3.40 20.76 -6.16
C ALA A 302 2.31 19.85 -5.57
N LYS A 303 2.62 19.00 -4.55
CA LYS A 303 1.66 18.11 -3.91
C LYS A 303 0.40 18.88 -3.47
N PRO A 304 -0.83 18.41 -3.84
CA PRO A 304 -2.07 19.11 -3.50
C PRO A 304 -2.30 19.13 -1.98
N ARG A 305 -3.04 20.14 -1.50
CA ARG A 305 -3.38 20.27 -0.08
C ARG A 305 -4.15 19.04 0.41
N GLU A 306 -5.17 18.64 -0.34
CA GLU A 306 -6.01 17.49 -0.03
C GLU A 306 -6.53 16.82 -1.30
N HIS A 307 -7.12 15.63 -1.15
CA HIS A 307 -7.85 14.97 -2.23
C HIS A 307 -9.30 15.45 -2.28
N HIS A 308 -9.92 15.24 -3.45
CA HIS A 308 -11.31 15.63 -3.74
C HIS A 308 -12.20 14.41 -3.99
N PHE A 309 -12.08 13.34 -3.20
CA PHE A 309 -12.88 12.12 -3.39
C PHE A 309 -14.40 12.33 -3.25
N ASN A 310 -14.82 13.42 -2.63
CA ASN A 310 -16.23 13.77 -2.46
C ASN A 310 -16.76 14.61 -3.62
N ASP A 311 -15.92 15.05 -4.56
CA ASP A 311 -16.35 15.85 -5.70
C ASP A 311 -16.75 14.92 -6.84
N SER A 312 -17.99 15.04 -7.30
CA SER A 312 -18.57 14.26 -8.40
C SER A 312 -17.84 14.43 -9.75
N SER A 313 -16.83 15.28 -9.81
CA SER A 313 -16.03 15.58 -11.00
C SER A 313 -14.78 14.69 -11.16
N MET A 314 -14.48 13.79 -10.20
CA MET A 314 -13.31 12.91 -10.36
C MET A 314 -13.59 11.83 -11.39
N PRO A 315 -12.84 11.79 -12.50
CA PRO A 315 -13.00 10.72 -13.46
C PRO A 315 -12.56 9.40 -12.83
N ALA A 316 -13.49 8.45 -12.70
CA ALA A 316 -13.27 7.09 -12.22
C ALA A 316 -12.45 6.22 -13.21
N THR A 317 -11.58 6.83 -14.03
CA THR A 317 -11.06 6.21 -15.26
C THR A 317 -9.84 5.32 -15.08
N ARG A 318 -9.19 5.34 -13.90
CA ARG A 318 -7.99 4.51 -13.68
C ARG A 318 -8.18 3.59 -12.50
N GLY A 319 -7.95 2.29 -12.73
CA GLY A 319 -7.93 1.31 -11.65
C GLY A 319 -6.80 1.56 -10.63
N MET A 320 -7.03 1.18 -9.38
CA MET A 320 -6.09 1.36 -8.27
C MET A 320 -4.69 0.79 -8.58
N TYR A 321 -4.61 -0.30 -9.33
CA TYR A 321 -3.37 -0.98 -9.72
C TYR A 321 -2.44 -0.13 -10.59
N ARG A 322 -2.98 0.84 -11.37
CA ARG A 322 -2.19 1.73 -12.24
C ARG A 322 -1.61 2.94 -11.51
N ILE A 323 -2.02 3.18 -10.29
CA ILE A 323 -1.65 4.38 -9.52
C ILE A 323 -0.79 4.08 -8.30
N GLY A 324 -0.25 2.88 -8.22
CA GLY A 324 0.66 2.46 -7.15
C GLY A 324 -0.06 2.00 -5.88
N GLY A 325 -1.16 1.32 -6.04
CA GLY A 325 -1.89 0.49 -5.09
C GLY A 325 -2.20 1.09 -3.74
#